data_bf05822759aa7aea0d80b44dcbb6e4e5
#
_entry.id   bf05822759aa7aea0d80b44dcbb6e4e5
#
_cell.length_a   1.000
_cell.length_b   1.000
_cell.length_c   1.000
_cell.angle_alpha   90.00
_cell.angle_beta   90.00
_cell.angle_gamma   90.00
#
_symmetry.space_group_name_H-M   'P 1'
#
loop_
_entity.id
_entity.type
_entity.pdbx_description
1 polymer ?
#
loop_
_entity_poly.entity_id
_entity_poly.type
_entity_poly.pdbx_seq_one_letter_code
_entity_poly.pdbx_strand_id
1 'polypeptide(L)'
;MKKKRRRGSGRSINSPQLVSVTHYEVTDKPILDPDYRRLPDYVKNSIERLHREAQIRPRKAILELEALQEQYPHIPQVYNYLAIAYSRIGEIAKAEAIALEGMQVNPDYLFTRLNYAEFCLYKKDYAKVAEIFDHKFDLSLLYPKRKLFHVSEVVNFMGLIGLYFYETQRQDLAQQYYAVLQRLAPNDPMARRLKRRLSPGLFVRLWKRLTRWSASNQTDGI
;
A
#
# COMPACT_ATOMS: atom_id res chain seq x y z
N MET A 1 -66.53 2.28 1.54
CA MET A 1 -65.49 3.25 1.06
C MET A 1 -64.16 2.89 1.69
N LYS A 2 -63.21 2.31 0.92
CA LYS A 2 -61.85 1.90 1.41
C LYS A 2 -60.83 2.95 0.96
N LYS A 3 -60.19 3.66 1.92
CA LYS A 3 -59.10 4.61 1.67
C LYS A 3 -57.82 3.87 1.31
N LYS A 4 -57.31 4.05 0.09
CA LYS A 4 -55.97 3.62 -0.37
C LYS A 4 -54.89 4.52 0.27
N ARG A 5 -54.03 3.93 1.11
CA ARG A 5 -52.78 4.57 1.57
C ARG A 5 -51.75 4.51 0.43
N ARG A 6 -51.31 5.67 -0.04
CA ARG A 6 -50.14 5.84 -0.93
C ARG A 6 -48.87 5.52 -0.12
N ARG A 7 -48.14 4.49 -0.52
CA ARG A 7 -46.78 4.24 -0.05
C ARG A 7 -45.85 5.21 -0.76
N GLY A 8 -45.15 6.05 0.02
CA GLY A 8 -44.11 6.92 -0.48
C GLY A 8 -42.91 6.08 -0.92
N SER A 9 -42.42 6.35 -2.13
CA SER A 9 -41.19 5.76 -2.68
C SER A 9 -40.00 6.35 -1.93
N GLY A 10 -39.37 5.53 -1.08
CA GLY A 10 -38.10 5.86 -0.48
C GLY A 10 -37.02 5.94 -1.54
N ARG A 11 -36.42 7.11 -1.72
CA ARG A 11 -35.21 7.29 -2.51
C ARG A 11 -34.10 6.40 -1.89
N SER A 12 -33.69 5.38 -2.61
CA SER A 12 -32.48 4.62 -2.33
C SER A 12 -31.29 5.57 -2.42
N ILE A 13 -30.69 5.88 -1.29
CA ILE A 13 -29.39 6.55 -1.23
C ILE A 13 -28.37 5.52 -1.71
N ASN A 14 -27.82 5.73 -2.91
CA ASN A 14 -26.69 4.95 -3.42
C ASN A 14 -25.55 5.07 -2.41
N SER A 15 -25.39 4.06 -1.56
CA SER A 15 -24.21 3.87 -0.75
C SER A 15 -23.03 3.65 -1.69
N PRO A 16 -21.87 4.32 -1.49
CA PRO A 16 -20.71 4.10 -2.31
C PRO A 16 -20.37 2.60 -2.27
N GLN A 17 -20.23 1.98 -3.45
CA GLN A 17 -19.79 0.59 -3.57
C GLN A 17 -18.44 0.47 -2.88
N LEU A 18 -18.44 -0.14 -1.69
CA LEU A 18 -17.24 -0.48 -0.96
C LEU A 18 -16.43 -1.46 -1.82
N VAL A 19 -15.16 -1.16 -2.06
CA VAL A 19 -14.19 -2.12 -2.58
C VAL A 19 -14.21 -3.30 -1.61
N SER A 20 -14.88 -4.35 -1.99
CA SER A 20 -15.01 -5.56 -1.19
C SER A 20 -13.79 -6.42 -1.51
N VAL A 21 -12.98 -6.74 -0.49
CA VAL A 21 -11.96 -7.79 -0.56
C VAL A 21 -12.68 -9.13 -0.57
N THR A 22 -13.41 -9.42 -1.67
CA THR A 22 -14.31 -10.58 -1.75
C THR A 22 -13.70 -11.77 -2.51
N HIS A 23 -12.53 -11.59 -3.12
CA HIS A 23 -11.98 -12.58 -4.04
C HIS A 23 -10.76 -13.34 -3.53
N TYR A 24 -10.27 -13.03 -2.33
CA TYR A 24 -9.14 -13.70 -1.69
C TYR A 24 -9.23 -13.66 -0.18
N GLU A 25 -8.55 -14.59 0.47
CA GLU A 25 -8.43 -14.67 1.92
C GLU A 25 -7.19 -13.92 2.41
N VAL A 26 -7.24 -13.40 3.63
CA VAL A 26 -6.14 -12.69 4.29
C VAL A 26 -5.73 -13.45 5.54
N THR A 27 -4.43 -13.68 5.71
CA THR A 27 -3.86 -14.38 6.86
C THR A 27 -2.76 -13.54 7.53
N ASP A 28 -2.59 -13.72 8.83
CA ASP A 28 -1.44 -13.24 9.61
C ASP A 28 -0.32 -14.28 9.72
N LYS A 29 -0.58 -15.51 9.24
CA LYS A 29 0.42 -16.58 9.24
C LYS A 29 1.42 -16.41 8.10
N PRO A 30 2.72 -16.67 8.31
CA PRO A 30 3.74 -16.55 7.28
C PRO A 30 3.41 -17.39 6.04
N ILE A 31 3.44 -16.76 4.87
CA ILE A 31 3.36 -17.43 3.57
C ILE A 31 4.77 -17.50 3.03
N LEU A 32 5.38 -18.69 3.10
CA LEU A 32 6.75 -18.91 2.66
C LEU A 32 6.80 -19.27 1.17
N ASP A 33 7.64 -18.55 0.46
CA ASP A 33 7.99 -18.86 -0.93
C ASP A 33 8.63 -20.26 -1.05
N PRO A 34 8.39 -21.03 -2.14
CA PRO A 34 8.98 -22.36 -2.32
C PRO A 34 10.51 -22.37 -2.29
N ASP A 35 11.17 -21.38 -2.89
CA ASP A 35 12.61 -21.29 -2.93
C ASP A 35 13.17 -20.92 -1.55
N TYR A 36 12.50 -20.04 -0.82
CA TYR A 36 12.84 -19.76 0.58
C TYR A 36 12.74 -21.02 1.46
N ARG A 37 11.73 -21.88 1.27
CA ARG A 37 11.57 -23.11 2.05
C ARG A 37 12.75 -24.08 1.90
N ARG A 38 13.38 -24.09 0.72
CA ARG A 38 14.51 -24.98 0.39
C ARG A 38 15.84 -24.52 0.95
N LEU A 39 15.92 -23.28 1.44
CA LEU A 39 17.15 -22.75 2.03
C LEU A 39 17.56 -23.53 3.27
N PRO A 40 18.87 -23.65 3.53
CA PRO A 40 19.38 -24.14 4.82
C PRO A 40 18.89 -23.28 5.98
N ASP A 41 18.68 -23.88 7.15
CA ASP A 41 18.09 -23.17 8.30
C ASP A 41 18.96 -22.01 8.78
N TYR A 42 20.30 -22.12 8.70
CA TYR A 42 21.19 -21.01 9.05
C TYR A 42 21.00 -19.79 8.13
N VAL A 43 20.66 -20.00 6.85
CA VAL A 43 20.37 -18.91 5.88
C VAL A 43 19.03 -18.28 6.22
N LYS A 44 17.98 -19.07 6.47
CA LYS A 44 16.66 -18.58 6.91
C LYS A 44 16.79 -17.71 8.16
N ASN A 45 17.48 -18.22 9.17
CA ASN A 45 17.72 -17.48 10.41
C ASN A 45 18.47 -16.15 10.17
N SER A 46 19.45 -16.15 9.24
CA SER A 46 20.15 -14.93 8.84
C SER A 46 19.22 -13.93 8.17
N ILE A 47 18.38 -14.36 7.22
CA ILE A 47 17.39 -13.52 6.53
C ILE A 47 16.38 -12.93 7.52
N GLU A 48 15.86 -13.72 8.46
CA GLU A 48 14.92 -13.25 9.48
C GLU A 48 15.55 -12.21 10.43
N ARG A 49 16.81 -12.45 10.83
CA ARG A 49 17.56 -11.48 11.62
C ARG A 49 17.80 -10.18 10.83
N LEU A 50 18.22 -10.29 9.57
CA LEU A 50 18.55 -9.16 8.71
C LEU A 50 17.31 -8.32 8.36
N HIS A 51 16.11 -8.88 8.35
CA HIS A 51 14.86 -8.11 8.23
C HIS A 51 14.78 -6.99 9.28
N ARG A 52 15.09 -7.30 10.51
CA ARG A 52 15.08 -6.31 11.60
C ARG A 52 16.32 -5.40 11.54
N GLU A 53 17.51 -5.97 11.28
CA GLU A 53 18.76 -5.22 11.23
C GLU A 53 18.80 -4.19 10.09
N ALA A 54 18.20 -4.47 8.95
CA ALA A 54 18.05 -3.52 7.85
C ALA A 54 17.34 -2.21 8.27
N GLN A 55 16.49 -2.29 9.28
CA GLN A 55 15.75 -1.12 9.78
C GLN A 55 16.51 -0.38 10.90
N ILE A 56 17.23 -1.09 11.80
CA ILE A 56 17.85 -0.52 13.01
C ILE A 56 19.36 -0.36 12.92
N ARG A 57 20.04 -1.17 12.11
CA ARG A 57 21.50 -1.17 11.89
C ARG A 57 21.84 -1.34 10.41
N PRO A 58 21.30 -0.46 9.52
CA PRO A 58 21.34 -0.67 8.07
C PRO A 58 22.74 -0.85 7.49
N ARG A 59 23.74 -0.07 7.96
CA ARG A 59 25.11 -0.18 7.44
C ARG A 59 25.73 -1.57 7.68
N LYS A 60 25.45 -2.20 8.83
CA LYS A 60 25.90 -3.55 9.11
C LYS A 60 25.15 -4.59 8.29
N ALA A 61 23.81 -4.43 8.19
CA ALA A 61 22.96 -5.34 7.44
C ALA A 61 23.30 -5.39 5.95
N ILE A 62 23.70 -4.26 5.33
CA ILE A 62 24.05 -4.19 3.91
C ILE A 62 25.14 -5.19 3.57
N LEU A 63 26.25 -5.23 4.31
CA LEU A 63 27.38 -6.12 4.01
C LEU A 63 26.97 -7.61 3.98
N GLU A 64 26.15 -8.01 4.95
CA GLU A 64 25.67 -9.39 5.02
C GLU A 64 24.60 -9.70 3.96
N LEU A 65 23.75 -8.72 3.63
CA LEU A 65 22.72 -8.86 2.60
C LEU A 65 23.33 -8.91 1.19
N GLU A 66 24.38 -8.14 0.91
CA GLU A 66 25.12 -8.20 -0.37
C GLU A 66 25.75 -9.58 -0.57
N ALA A 67 26.40 -10.13 0.46
CA ALA A 67 26.94 -11.49 0.41
C ALA A 67 25.84 -12.56 0.20
N LEU A 68 24.68 -12.37 0.81
CA LEU A 68 23.54 -13.26 0.58
C LEU A 68 22.93 -13.09 -0.82
N GLN A 69 22.94 -11.88 -1.39
CA GLN A 69 22.47 -11.64 -2.76
C GLN A 69 23.34 -12.37 -3.78
N GLU A 70 24.65 -12.30 -3.62
CA GLU A 70 25.60 -13.02 -4.48
C GLU A 70 25.42 -14.53 -4.39
N GLN A 71 25.22 -15.06 -3.19
CA GLN A 71 25.09 -16.51 -2.95
C GLN A 71 23.70 -17.05 -3.29
N TYR A 72 22.66 -16.25 -3.09
CA TYR A 72 21.25 -16.63 -3.25
C TYR A 72 20.46 -15.58 -4.08
N PRO A 73 20.82 -15.37 -5.36
CA PRO A 73 20.26 -14.28 -6.18
C PRO A 73 18.77 -14.39 -6.45
N HIS A 74 18.16 -15.55 -6.23
CA HIS A 74 16.73 -15.78 -6.44
C HIS A 74 15.86 -15.56 -5.21
N ILE A 75 16.44 -15.13 -4.07
CA ILE A 75 15.69 -14.92 -2.84
C ILE A 75 15.19 -13.47 -2.75
N PRO A 76 13.89 -13.22 -2.98
CA PRO A 76 13.36 -11.87 -3.11
C PRO A 76 13.42 -11.06 -1.81
N GLN A 77 13.42 -11.72 -0.64
CA GLN A 77 13.55 -11.06 0.66
C GLN A 77 14.86 -10.30 0.79
N VAL A 78 15.96 -10.80 0.19
CA VAL A 78 17.26 -10.16 0.25
C VAL A 78 17.22 -8.79 -0.44
N TYR A 79 16.66 -8.73 -1.65
CA TYR A 79 16.49 -7.47 -2.38
C TYR A 79 15.59 -6.46 -1.62
N ASN A 80 14.49 -6.96 -1.05
CA ASN A 80 13.60 -6.14 -0.24
C ASN A 80 14.35 -5.50 0.94
N TYR A 81 15.14 -6.28 1.67
CA TYR A 81 15.85 -5.78 2.85
C TYR A 81 17.04 -4.89 2.48
N LEU A 82 17.74 -5.17 1.38
CA LEU A 82 18.78 -4.27 0.83
C LEU A 82 18.20 -2.91 0.44
N ALA A 83 17.09 -2.89 -0.29
CA ALA A 83 16.43 -1.64 -0.67
C ALA A 83 16.03 -0.82 0.58
N ILE A 84 15.50 -1.47 1.61
CA ILE A 84 15.18 -0.83 2.89
C ILE A 84 16.45 -0.29 3.56
N ALA A 85 17.52 -1.08 3.64
CA ALA A 85 18.75 -0.70 4.32
C ALA A 85 19.45 0.48 3.63
N TYR A 86 19.55 0.46 2.29
CA TYR A 86 20.09 1.58 1.51
C TYR A 86 19.23 2.85 1.64
N SER A 87 17.90 2.73 1.64
CA SER A 87 17.00 3.87 1.89
C SER A 87 17.23 4.47 3.27
N ARG A 88 17.48 3.65 4.29
CA ARG A 88 17.71 4.09 5.67
C ARG A 88 19.01 4.88 5.87
N ILE A 89 20.03 4.62 5.06
CA ILE A 89 21.30 5.38 5.09
C ILE A 89 21.33 6.54 4.10
N GLY A 90 20.24 6.79 3.37
CA GLY A 90 20.12 7.88 2.40
C GLY A 90 20.70 7.58 1.02
N GLU A 91 21.16 6.37 0.74
CA GLU A 91 21.68 5.93 -0.55
C GLU A 91 20.52 5.60 -1.51
N ILE A 92 19.71 6.62 -1.82
CA ILE A 92 18.42 6.45 -2.52
C ILE A 92 18.60 5.86 -3.92
N ALA A 93 19.66 6.26 -4.65
CA ALA A 93 19.92 5.72 -5.98
C ALA A 93 20.24 4.22 -5.95
N LYS A 94 21.00 3.76 -4.95
CA LYS A 94 21.28 2.33 -4.75
C LYS A 94 20.03 1.56 -4.33
N ALA A 95 19.26 2.14 -3.41
CA ALA A 95 17.99 1.52 -2.97
C ALA A 95 17.04 1.31 -4.15
N GLU A 96 16.92 2.29 -5.05
CA GLU A 96 16.10 2.19 -6.26
C GLU A 96 16.64 1.13 -7.23
N ALA A 97 17.96 1.12 -7.49
CA ALA A 97 18.59 0.14 -8.36
C ALA A 97 18.35 -1.30 -7.85
N ILE A 98 18.52 -1.54 -6.56
CA ILE A 98 18.25 -2.85 -5.91
C ILE A 98 16.76 -3.21 -5.99
N ALA A 99 15.85 -2.24 -5.81
CA ALA A 99 14.41 -2.51 -5.93
C ALA A 99 14.02 -2.88 -7.37
N LEU A 100 14.60 -2.21 -8.37
CA LEU A 100 14.42 -2.53 -9.79
C LEU A 100 14.97 -3.92 -10.13
N GLU A 101 16.21 -4.21 -9.72
CA GLU A 101 16.83 -5.52 -9.92
C GLU A 101 16.00 -6.63 -9.26
N GLY A 102 15.61 -6.45 -8.01
CA GLY A 102 14.76 -7.41 -7.30
C GLY A 102 13.43 -7.67 -8.00
N MET A 103 12.83 -6.64 -8.62
CA MET A 103 11.61 -6.81 -9.42
C MET A 103 11.88 -7.57 -10.73
N GLN A 104 13.03 -7.34 -11.38
CA GLN A 104 13.40 -8.05 -12.61
C GLN A 104 13.69 -9.53 -12.36
N VAL A 105 14.41 -9.84 -11.28
CA VAL A 105 14.77 -11.22 -10.91
C VAL A 105 13.56 -11.98 -10.33
N ASN A 106 12.69 -11.30 -9.59
CA ASN A 106 11.53 -11.88 -8.92
C ASN A 106 10.24 -11.12 -9.28
N PRO A 107 9.77 -11.19 -10.54
CA PRO A 107 8.66 -10.37 -11.03
C PRO A 107 7.32 -10.67 -10.34
N ASP A 108 7.14 -11.87 -9.80
CA ASP A 108 5.93 -12.29 -9.11
C ASP A 108 5.93 -12.00 -7.61
N TYR A 109 7.06 -11.54 -7.06
CA TYR A 109 7.14 -11.19 -5.65
C TYR A 109 6.63 -9.76 -5.41
N LEU A 110 5.50 -9.66 -4.71
CA LEU A 110 4.78 -8.40 -4.56
C LEU A 110 5.64 -7.27 -3.93
N PHE A 111 6.46 -7.58 -2.91
CA PHE A 111 7.22 -6.54 -2.21
C PHE A 111 8.32 -5.90 -3.08
N THR A 112 8.93 -6.62 -4.05
CA THR A 112 9.88 -6.00 -4.97
C THR A 112 9.17 -5.03 -5.93
N ARG A 113 7.98 -5.39 -6.43
CA ARG A 113 7.13 -4.46 -7.20
C ARG A 113 6.74 -3.23 -6.37
N LEU A 114 6.31 -3.43 -5.12
CA LEU A 114 5.93 -2.34 -4.21
C LEU A 114 7.09 -1.39 -3.94
N ASN A 115 8.28 -1.92 -3.65
CA ASN A 115 9.46 -1.10 -3.39
C ASN A 115 9.82 -0.23 -4.59
N TYR A 116 9.89 -0.81 -5.79
CA TYR A 116 10.22 -0.02 -6.98
C TYR A 116 9.10 0.99 -7.31
N ALA A 117 7.84 0.59 -7.20
CA ALA A 117 6.71 1.49 -7.41
C ALA A 117 6.70 2.67 -6.41
N GLU A 118 7.20 2.50 -5.19
CA GLU A 118 7.32 3.59 -4.22
C GLU A 118 8.33 4.65 -4.68
N PHE A 119 9.47 4.27 -5.27
CA PHE A 119 10.42 5.20 -5.87
C PHE A 119 9.80 5.95 -7.06
N CYS A 120 9.10 5.23 -7.93
CA CYS A 120 8.39 5.85 -9.07
C CYS A 120 7.32 6.84 -8.59
N LEU A 121 6.55 6.48 -7.55
CA LEU A 121 5.54 7.36 -6.96
C LEU A 121 6.18 8.62 -6.35
N TYR A 122 7.30 8.49 -5.66
CA TYR A 122 8.06 9.62 -5.12
C TYR A 122 8.55 10.57 -6.21
N LYS A 123 9.01 10.03 -7.33
CA LYS A 123 9.43 10.79 -8.52
C LYS A 123 8.26 11.32 -9.35
N LYS A 124 7.02 11.01 -8.97
CA LYS A 124 5.78 11.34 -9.70
C LYS A 124 5.69 10.68 -11.08
N ASP A 125 6.41 9.60 -11.29
CA ASP A 125 6.30 8.77 -12.51
C ASP A 125 5.09 7.82 -12.34
N TYR A 126 3.90 8.40 -12.46
CA TYR A 126 2.64 7.68 -12.26
C TYR A 126 2.39 6.66 -13.38
N ALA A 127 2.88 6.92 -14.58
CA ALA A 127 2.78 5.97 -15.69
C ALA A 127 3.53 4.68 -15.34
N LYS A 128 4.76 4.81 -14.83
CA LYS A 128 5.56 3.66 -14.41
C LYS A 128 4.95 2.89 -13.25
N VAL A 129 4.33 3.58 -12.28
CA VAL A 129 3.58 2.92 -11.21
C VAL A 129 2.47 2.03 -11.79
N ALA A 130 1.70 2.54 -12.76
CA ALA A 130 0.64 1.75 -13.39
C ALA A 130 1.19 0.53 -14.17
N GLU A 131 2.29 0.71 -14.92
CA GLU A 131 2.96 -0.37 -15.66
C GLU A 131 3.46 -1.50 -14.73
N ILE A 132 4.09 -1.15 -13.58
CA ILE A 132 4.59 -2.12 -12.61
C ILE A 132 3.49 -3.09 -12.15
N PHE A 133 2.25 -2.64 -12.08
CA PHE A 133 1.10 -3.44 -11.69
C PHE A 133 0.23 -3.89 -12.89
N ASP A 134 0.74 -3.82 -14.12
CA ASP A 134 -0.01 -4.19 -15.34
C ASP A 134 -1.38 -3.47 -15.42
N HIS A 135 -1.48 -2.24 -14.90
CA HIS A 135 -2.73 -1.49 -14.74
C HIS A 135 -3.81 -2.21 -13.90
N LYS A 136 -3.40 -3.19 -13.09
CA LYS A 136 -4.28 -3.99 -12.21
C LYS A 136 -4.10 -3.54 -10.77
N PHE A 137 -5.06 -2.80 -10.26
CA PHE A 137 -5.02 -2.22 -8.91
C PHE A 137 -5.79 -3.06 -7.87
N ASP A 138 -6.04 -4.33 -8.18
CA ASP A 138 -6.59 -5.33 -7.27
C ASP A 138 -5.71 -6.58 -7.26
N LEU A 139 -5.44 -7.14 -6.06
CA LEU A 139 -4.56 -8.31 -5.91
C LEU A 139 -5.13 -9.55 -6.60
N SER A 140 -6.44 -9.70 -6.67
CA SER A 140 -7.07 -10.83 -7.37
C SER A 140 -6.91 -10.75 -8.89
N LEU A 141 -6.83 -9.54 -9.44
CA LEU A 141 -6.55 -9.31 -10.85
C LEU A 141 -5.06 -9.43 -11.16
N LEU A 142 -4.20 -8.96 -10.25
CA LEU A 142 -2.75 -9.03 -10.41
C LEU A 142 -2.23 -10.47 -10.27
N TYR A 143 -2.81 -11.23 -9.35
CA TYR A 143 -2.45 -12.63 -9.06
C TYR A 143 -3.67 -13.56 -9.16
N PRO A 144 -4.23 -13.82 -10.36
CA PRO A 144 -5.52 -14.52 -10.51
C PRO A 144 -5.52 -15.98 -10.01
N LYS A 145 -4.34 -16.59 -9.92
CA LYS A 145 -4.19 -17.96 -9.40
C LYS A 145 -4.01 -18.02 -7.88
N ARG A 146 -3.78 -16.89 -7.24
CA ARG A 146 -3.49 -16.82 -5.81
C ARG A 146 -4.76 -16.44 -5.04
N LYS A 147 -5.11 -17.25 -4.03
CA LYS A 147 -6.33 -17.07 -3.21
C LYS A 147 -6.05 -16.64 -1.79
N LEU A 148 -4.79 -16.66 -1.36
CA LEU A 148 -4.38 -16.32 -0.01
C LEU A 148 -3.23 -15.31 -0.03
N PHE A 149 -3.38 -14.21 0.72
CA PHE A 149 -2.36 -13.18 0.88
C PHE A 149 -2.07 -12.94 2.36
N HIS A 150 -0.81 -12.64 2.67
CA HIS A 150 -0.46 -12.20 4.02
C HIS A 150 -0.97 -10.76 4.25
N VAL A 151 -1.40 -10.46 5.48
CA VAL A 151 -1.94 -9.14 5.84
C VAL A 151 -1.00 -7.99 5.46
N SER A 152 0.33 -8.17 5.62
CA SER A 152 1.30 -7.14 5.21
C SER A 152 1.33 -6.90 3.70
N GLU A 153 1.10 -7.91 2.86
CA GLU A 153 1.02 -7.75 1.41
C GLU A 153 -0.20 -6.91 1.04
N VAL A 154 -1.36 -7.23 1.62
CA VAL A 154 -2.60 -6.50 1.37
C VAL A 154 -2.49 -5.05 1.83
N VAL A 155 -1.98 -4.82 3.04
CA VAL A 155 -1.85 -3.48 3.62
C VAL A 155 -0.88 -2.60 2.81
N ASN A 156 0.30 -3.13 2.44
CA ASN A 156 1.28 -2.36 1.67
C ASN A 156 0.77 -2.08 0.25
N PHE A 157 0.16 -3.06 -0.41
CA PHE A 157 -0.44 -2.87 -1.73
C PHE A 157 -1.57 -1.83 -1.69
N MET A 158 -2.56 -2.01 -0.83
CA MET A 158 -3.68 -1.06 -0.69
C MET A 158 -3.20 0.34 -0.32
N GLY A 159 -2.17 0.44 0.53
CA GLY A 159 -1.59 1.72 0.93
C GLY A 159 -0.90 2.44 -0.23
N LEU A 160 -0.06 1.74 -1.01
CA LEU A 160 0.63 2.31 -2.15
C LEU A 160 -0.36 2.71 -3.26
N ILE A 161 -1.30 1.84 -3.61
CA ILE A 161 -2.31 2.14 -4.63
C ILE A 161 -3.25 3.27 -4.20
N GLY A 162 -3.62 3.33 -2.92
CA GLY A 162 -4.35 4.46 -2.36
C GLY A 162 -3.60 5.79 -2.49
N LEU A 163 -2.28 5.79 -2.25
CA LEU A 163 -1.43 6.97 -2.46
C LEU A 163 -1.33 7.33 -3.95
N TYR A 164 -1.17 6.35 -4.83
CA TYR A 164 -1.17 6.56 -6.28
C TYR A 164 -2.46 7.24 -6.76
N PHE A 165 -3.62 6.77 -6.32
CA PHE A 165 -4.90 7.40 -6.67
C PHE A 165 -5.03 8.79 -6.07
N TYR A 166 -4.55 9.03 -4.87
CA TYR A 166 -4.51 10.37 -4.27
C TYR A 166 -3.65 11.34 -5.12
N GLU A 167 -2.43 10.94 -5.47
CA GLU A 167 -1.50 11.78 -6.24
C GLU A 167 -2.00 12.01 -7.69
N THR A 168 -2.75 11.07 -8.27
CA THR A 168 -3.39 11.19 -9.59
C THR A 168 -4.78 11.84 -9.52
N GLN A 169 -5.11 12.52 -8.43
CA GLN A 169 -6.36 13.27 -8.22
C GLN A 169 -7.65 12.41 -8.19
N ARG A 170 -7.53 11.11 -8.04
CA ARG A 170 -8.65 10.16 -7.89
C ARG A 170 -8.95 9.94 -6.41
N GLN A 171 -9.38 11.02 -5.73
CA GLN A 171 -9.61 11.01 -4.27
C GLN A 171 -10.71 10.04 -3.84
N ASP A 172 -11.73 9.83 -4.68
CA ASP A 172 -12.80 8.85 -4.48
C ASP A 172 -12.25 7.42 -4.30
N LEU A 173 -11.34 7.02 -5.20
CA LEU A 173 -10.68 5.72 -5.11
C LEU A 173 -9.71 5.67 -3.91
N ALA A 174 -8.91 6.71 -3.70
CA ALA A 174 -8.01 6.75 -2.55
C ALA A 174 -8.75 6.57 -1.22
N GLN A 175 -9.96 7.13 -1.08
CA GLN A 175 -10.82 6.94 0.09
C GLN A 175 -11.32 5.50 0.23
N GLN A 176 -11.65 4.82 -0.87
CA GLN A 176 -12.07 3.42 -0.85
C GLN A 176 -10.93 2.52 -0.36
N TYR A 177 -9.70 2.71 -0.88
CA TYR A 177 -8.51 1.98 -0.40
C TYR A 177 -8.23 2.25 1.08
N TYR A 178 -8.38 3.49 1.52
CA TYR A 178 -8.22 3.84 2.92
C TYR A 178 -9.28 3.16 3.81
N ALA A 179 -10.53 3.07 3.37
CA ALA A 179 -11.59 2.39 4.12
C ALA A 179 -11.28 0.89 4.35
N VAL A 180 -10.66 0.22 3.36
CA VAL A 180 -10.17 -1.16 3.52
C VAL A 180 -9.05 -1.22 4.55
N LEU A 181 -8.05 -0.33 4.46
CA LEU A 181 -6.93 -0.26 5.41
C LEU A 181 -7.40 -0.02 6.85
N GLN A 182 -8.40 0.84 7.05
CA GLN A 182 -8.97 1.10 8.37
C GLN A 182 -9.59 -0.14 9.02
N ARG A 183 -10.13 -1.05 8.22
CA ARG A 183 -10.72 -2.31 8.71
C ARG A 183 -9.65 -3.36 9.01
N LEU A 184 -8.66 -3.49 8.13
CA LEU A 184 -7.64 -4.53 8.21
C LEU A 184 -6.55 -4.21 9.23
N ALA A 185 -6.03 -2.97 9.21
CA ALA A 185 -4.87 -2.58 10.01
C ALA A 185 -4.88 -1.07 10.30
N PRO A 186 -5.80 -0.57 11.17
CA PRO A 186 -5.98 0.87 11.41
C PRO A 186 -4.74 1.57 11.96
N ASN A 187 -3.87 0.83 12.65
CA ASN A 187 -2.64 1.34 13.27
C ASN A 187 -1.40 1.15 12.40
N ASP A 188 -1.54 0.60 11.20
CA ASP A 188 -0.42 0.41 10.29
C ASP A 188 0.15 1.75 9.80
N PRO A 189 1.48 1.87 9.60
CA PRO A 189 2.12 3.06 9.05
C PRO A 189 1.55 3.51 7.71
N MET A 190 1.21 2.57 6.81
CA MET A 190 0.63 2.89 5.49
C MET A 190 -0.79 3.45 5.62
N ALA A 191 -1.63 2.88 6.50
CA ALA A 191 -2.96 3.43 6.79
C ALA A 191 -2.85 4.87 7.34
N ARG A 192 -1.92 5.11 8.27
CA ARG A 192 -1.66 6.46 8.81
C ARG A 192 -1.10 7.43 7.77
N ARG A 193 -0.23 6.96 6.86
CA ARG A 193 0.33 7.76 5.76
C ARG A 193 -0.78 8.21 4.81
N LEU A 194 -1.63 7.31 4.35
CA LEU A 194 -2.76 7.61 3.46
C LEU A 194 -3.80 8.51 4.16
N LYS A 195 -4.11 8.25 5.43
CA LYS A 195 -4.98 9.13 6.24
C LYS A 195 -4.51 10.58 6.24
N ARG A 196 -3.21 10.80 6.46
CA ARG A 196 -2.63 12.15 6.48
C ARG A 196 -2.81 12.88 5.15
N ARG A 197 -2.68 12.16 4.02
CA ARG A 197 -2.90 12.72 2.67
C ARG A 197 -4.38 13.06 2.45
N LEU A 198 -5.28 12.19 2.81
CA LEU A 198 -6.74 12.36 2.64
C LEU A 198 -7.34 13.37 3.61
N SER A 199 -6.68 13.64 4.75
CA SER A 199 -7.17 14.62 5.72
C SER A 199 -7.01 16.03 5.15
N PRO A 200 -8.08 16.84 5.09
CA PRO A 200 -7.98 18.22 4.62
C PRO A 200 -7.00 18.98 5.52
N GLY A 201 -6.04 19.67 4.91
CA GLY A 201 -5.08 20.52 5.62
C GLY A 201 -5.79 21.55 6.51
N LEU A 202 -5.10 22.04 7.55
CA LEU A 202 -5.64 23.04 8.50
C LEU A 202 -6.26 24.26 7.79
N PHE A 203 -5.65 24.74 6.70
CA PHE A 203 -6.16 25.85 5.90
C PHE A 203 -7.53 25.57 5.27
N VAL A 204 -7.74 24.37 4.72
CA VAL A 204 -9.02 23.98 4.11
C VAL A 204 -10.11 23.81 5.18
N ARG A 205 -9.72 23.33 6.38
CA ARG A 205 -10.65 23.24 7.54
C ARG A 205 -11.04 24.61 8.05
N LEU A 206 -10.09 25.54 8.14
CA LEU A 206 -10.34 26.94 8.53
C LEU A 206 -11.20 27.66 7.50
N TRP A 207 -10.89 27.51 6.20
CA TRP A 207 -11.70 28.09 5.11
C TRP A 207 -13.14 27.58 5.12
N LYS A 208 -13.36 26.27 5.24
CA LYS A 208 -14.71 25.69 5.35
C LYS A 208 -15.45 26.15 6.61
N ARG A 209 -14.74 26.45 7.69
CA ARG A 209 -15.33 27.01 8.92
C ARG A 209 -15.74 28.46 8.73
N LEU A 210 -14.89 29.27 8.09
CA LEU A 210 -15.14 30.69 7.81
C LEU A 210 -16.31 30.85 6.81
N THR A 211 -16.35 30.05 5.74
CA THR A 211 -17.44 30.12 4.75
C THR A 211 -18.77 29.64 5.31
N ARG A 212 -18.79 28.68 6.25
CA ARG A 212 -20.03 28.30 6.96
C ARG A 212 -20.49 29.39 7.92
N TRP A 213 -19.57 30.10 8.57
CA TRP A 213 -19.90 31.18 9.50
C TRP A 213 -20.47 32.40 8.74
N SER A 214 -19.94 32.74 7.57
CA SER A 214 -20.46 33.81 6.73
C SER A 214 -21.85 33.50 6.16
N ALA A 215 -22.17 32.24 5.86
CA ALA A 215 -23.45 31.81 5.35
C ALA A 215 -24.56 31.82 6.44
N SER A 216 -24.19 31.52 7.71
CA SER A 216 -25.17 31.57 8.81
C SER A 216 -25.52 32.99 9.25
N ASN A 217 -24.65 33.98 9.04
CA ASN A 217 -24.92 35.39 9.39
C ASN A 217 -25.69 36.17 8.32
N GLN A 218 -25.97 35.60 7.15
CA GLN A 218 -26.82 36.22 6.11
C GLN A 218 -28.30 35.87 6.25
N THR A 219 -28.68 34.95 7.14
CA THR A 219 -30.09 34.54 7.32
C THR A 219 -30.79 35.22 8.50
N ASP A 220 -30.09 35.99 9.33
CA ASP A 220 -30.66 36.67 10.50
C ASP A 220 -30.90 38.19 10.28
N GLY A 221 -30.99 38.62 9.03
CA GLY A 221 -31.21 40.04 8.65
C GLY A 221 -32.39 40.22 7.70
N ILE A 222 -33.61 39.79 8.11
CA ILE A 222 -34.90 40.26 7.53
C ILE A 222 -35.91 40.37 8.65
#